data_c9a6153f494ddaeb9a06cecd3eb48c13
#
_entry.id   c9a6153f494ddaeb9a06cecd3eb48c13
#
_cell.length_a   1.000
_cell.length_b   1.000
_cell.length_c   1.000
_cell.angle_alpha   90.00
_cell.angle_beta   90.00
_cell.angle_gamma   90.00
#
_symmetry.space_group_name_H-M   'P 1'
#
loop_
_entity.id
_entity.type
_entity.pdbx_description
1 polymer ?
#
loop_
_entity_poly.entity_id
_entity_poly.type
_entity_poly.pdbx_seq_one_letter_code
_entity_poly.pdbx_strand_id
1 'polypeptide(L)'
;VRSNGKIIQELETVFAGAGWKVIKVIWGCDWDALLEKDHDGLLVKRMQEVPDGQFQKYAVSTGDYIRKDFFGADPRLLQLVKNYSDEQLEKLQRGGHDPVKVYAAYQAAVQHTGSPVVILAQTIKGYGMGEAGEGRNISHQQKKLNEQELLEFRSRFGIPIPDREVAEAPFYRPAEDSDEMKYLRQCREKL
;
A
#
# COMPACT_ATOMS: atom_id res chain seq x y z
N VAL A 1 11.08 -6.56 -14.20
CA VAL A 1 10.27 -7.12 -13.11
C VAL A 1 10.03 -8.59 -13.39
N ARG A 2 10.45 -9.48 -12.51
CA ARG A 2 10.23 -10.92 -12.64
C ARG A 2 8.74 -11.21 -12.36
N SER A 3 8.03 -11.78 -13.34
CA SER A 3 6.59 -12.01 -13.25
C SER A 3 6.17 -13.18 -12.36
N ASN A 4 7.09 -14.11 -12.03
CA ASN A 4 6.77 -15.39 -11.40
C ASN A 4 7.44 -15.60 -10.03
N GLY A 5 7.95 -14.56 -9.39
CA GLY A 5 8.62 -14.67 -8.10
C GLY A 5 8.16 -13.65 -7.07
N LYS A 6 8.78 -13.72 -5.91
CA LYS A 6 8.64 -12.72 -4.87
C LYS A 6 9.94 -11.95 -4.73
N ILE A 7 10.04 -10.84 -5.44
CA ILE A 7 11.24 -10.02 -5.47
C ILE A 7 11.60 -9.46 -4.09
N ILE A 8 10.61 -9.25 -3.21
CA ILE A 8 10.85 -8.67 -1.89
C ILE A 8 11.69 -9.57 -0.98
N GLN A 9 11.55 -10.89 -1.11
CA GLN A 9 12.35 -11.86 -0.34
C GLN A 9 13.80 -11.89 -0.86
N GLU A 10 13.99 -11.79 -2.18
CA GLU A 10 15.30 -11.67 -2.78
C GLU A 10 16.02 -10.39 -2.33
N LEU A 11 15.32 -9.25 -2.38
CA LEU A 11 15.85 -7.96 -1.95
C LEU A 11 16.19 -7.95 -0.46
N GLU A 12 15.32 -8.51 0.39
CA GLU A 12 15.60 -8.66 1.82
C GLU A 12 16.92 -9.40 2.06
N THR A 13 17.09 -10.53 1.37
CA THR A 13 18.31 -11.35 1.52
C THR A 13 19.56 -10.60 1.04
N VAL A 14 19.47 -9.88 -0.09
CA VAL A 14 20.58 -9.09 -0.63
C VAL A 14 21.01 -8.00 0.33
N PHE A 15 20.08 -7.19 0.83
CA PHE A 15 20.39 -6.08 1.73
C PHE A 15 20.84 -6.57 3.11
N ALA A 16 20.19 -7.60 3.67
CA ALA A 16 20.61 -8.20 4.93
C ALA A 16 22.01 -8.82 4.83
N GLY A 17 22.31 -9.51 3.72
CA GLY A 17 23.64 -10.06 3.45
C GLY A 17 24.74 -9.01 3.31
N ALA A 18 24.38 -7.79 2.88
CA ALA A 18 25.27 -6.63 2.83
C ALA A 18 25.36 -5.86 4.17
N GLY A 19 24.76 -6.35 5.25
CA GLY A 19 24.81 -5.73 6.57
C GLY A 19 23.82 -4.58 6.81
N TRP A 20 22.81 -4.43 5.94
CA TRP A 20 21.75 -3.42 6.12
C TRP A 20 20.65 -3.91 7.05
N LYS A 21 20.10 -3.02 7.84
CA LYS A 21 18.82 -3.24 8.53
C LYS A 21 17.69 -3.15 7.51
N VAL A 22 16.92 -4.24 7.37
CA VAL A 22 15.78 -4.29 6.44
C VAL A 22 14.46 -4.09 7.20
N ILE A 23 13.63 -3.16 6.75
CA ILE A 23 12.26 -2.96 7.21
C ILE A 23 11.34 -3.24 6.03
N LYS A 24 10.39 -4.17 6.20
CA LYS A 24 9.41 -4.51 5.15
C LYS A 24 8.05 -3.92 5.47
N VAL A 25 7.48 -3.14 4.54
CA VAL A 25 6.16 -2.54 4.62
C VAL A 25 5.28 -3.15 3.52
N ILE A 26 4.71 -4.32 3.78
CA ILE A 26 4.02 -5.15 2.79
C ILE A 26 2.51 -5.05 2.92
N TRP A 27 2.00 -5.22 4.14
CA TRP A 27 0.57 -5.27 4.44
C TRP A 27 0.11 -4.05 5.21
N GLY A 28 -1.04 -3.49 4.81
CA GLY A 28 -1.68 -2.38 5.51
C GLY A 28 -2.31 -2.80 6.85
N CYS A 29 -2.76 -1.84 7.64
CA CYS A 29 -3.39 -2.07 8.94
C CYS A 29 -4.65 -2.95 8.86
N ASP A 30 -5.36 -2.95 7.71
CA ASP A 30 -6.56 -3.78 7.51
C ASP A 30 -6.26 -5.30 7.62
N TRP A 31 -5.02 -5.71 7.41
CA TRP A 31 -4.58 -7.09 7.57
C TRP A 31 -4.28 -7.49 9.01
N ASP A 32 -4.05 -6.53 9.92
CA ASP A 32 -3.55 -6.81 11.27
C ASP A 32 -4.49 -7.75 12.03
N ALA A 33 -5.81 -7.50 11.99
CA ALA A 33 -6.79 -8.34 12.65
C ALA A 33 -6.89 -9.78 12.09
N LEU A 34 -6.54 -9.99 10.83
CA LEU A 34 -6.46 -11.32 10.22
C LEU A 34 -5.16 -12.02 10.61
N LEU A 35 -4.04 -11.30 10.62
CA LEU A 35 -2.74 -11.82 11.03
C LEU A 35 -2.71 -12.19 12.51
N GLU A 36 -3.38 -11.43 13.38
CA GLU A 36 -3.53 -11.77 14.80
C GLU A 36 -4.28 -13.10 15.04
N LYS A 37 -5.17 -13.46 14.12
CA LYS A 37 -5.94 -14.72 14.19
C LYS A 37 -5.24 -15.91 13.50
N ASP A 38 -4.12 -15.68 12.84
CA ASP A 38 -3.37 -16.69 12.09
C ASP A 38 -2.42 -17.48 13.01
N HIS A 39 -2.98 -18.16 14.00
CA HIS A 39 -2.19 -18.86 15.02
C HIS A 39 -1.36 -20.04 14.48
N ASP A 40 -1.79 -20.64 13.38
CA ASP A 40 -1.09 -21.76 12.72
C ASP A 40 -0.21 -21.33 11.54
N GLY A 41 -0.15 -20.01 11.24
CA GLY A 41 0.67 -19.43 10.16
C GLY A 41 0.19 -19.75 8.75
N LEU A 42 -1.07 -20.24 8.61
CA LEU A 42 -1.63 -20.64 7.31
C LEU A 42 -1.85 -19.43 6.39
N LEU A 43 -2.31 -18.29 6.94
CA LEU A 43 -2.48 -17.06 6.19
C LEU A 43 -1.13 -16.54 5.70
N VAL A 44 -0.14 -16.49 6.58
CA VAL A 44 1.24 -16.08 6.23
C VAL A 44 1.81 -16.99 5.16
N LYS A 45 1.62 -18.32 5.29
CA LYS A 45 2.03 -19.28 4.26
C LYS A 45 1.36 -18.97 2.91
N ARG A 46 0.04 -18.78 2.90
CA ARG A 46 -0.70 -18.40 1.66
C ARG A 46 -0.16 -17.11 1.04
N MET A 47 0.08 -16.09 1.87
CA MET A 47 0.71 -14.85 1.44
C MET A 47 2.09 -15.05 0.81
N GLN A 48 2.86 -16.01 1.29
CA GLN A 48 4.19 -16.33 0.74
C GLN A 48 4.12 -17.11 -0.57
N GLU A 49 3.13 -17.97 -0.75
CA GLU A 49 2.96 -18.81 -1.94
C GLU A 49 2.42 -18.04 -3.15
N VAL A 50 1.56 -17.05 -2.92
CA VAL A 50 0.95 -16.25 -3.99
C VAL A 50 2.01 -15.37 -4.68
N PRO A 51 2.22 -15.49 -6.00
CA PRO A 51 3.19 -14.67 -6.72
C PRO A 51 2.75 -13.20 -6.82
N ASP A 52 3.72 -12.30 -7.01
CA ASP A 52 3.50 -10.85 -7.03
C ASP A 52 2.49 -10.41 -8.11
N GLY A 53 2.48 -11.07 -9.27
CA GLY A 53 1.51 -10.80 -10.33
C GLY A 53 0.07 -11.11 -9.93
N GLN A 54 -0.16 -12.17 -9.16
CA GLN A 54 -1.48 -12.51 -8.64
C GLN A 54 -1.93 -11.52 -7.56
N PHE A 55 -1.01 -11.08 -6.69
CA PHE A 55 -1.32 -10.01 -5.75
C PHE A 55 -1.66 -8.68 -6.44
N GLN A 56 -1.00 -8.35 -7.55
CA GLN A 56 -1.36 -7.18 -8.35
C GLN A 56 -2.78 -7.31 -8.90
N LYS A 57 -3.20 -8.51 -9.31
CA LYS A 57 -4.57 -8.78 -9.75
C LYS A 57 -5.57 -8.61 -8.61
N TYR A 58 -5.30 -9.13 -7.40
CA TYR A 58 -6.19 -8.95 -6.25
C TYR A 58 -6.43 -7.48 -5.92
N ALA A 59 -5.43 -6.63 -6.07
CA ALA A 59 -5.53 -5.21 -5.77
C ALA A 59 -6.57 -4.44 -6.63
N VAL A 60 -6.98 -5.03 -7.76
CA VAL A 60 -7.95 -4.46 -8.70
C VAL A 60 -9.12 -5.43 -8.99
N SER A 61 -9.29 -6.43 -8.15
CA SER A 61 -10.37 -7.43 -8.26
C SER A 61 -11.46 -7.18 -7.24
N THR A 62 -12.65 -7.73 -7.49
CA THR A 62 -13.77 -7.70 -6.55
C THR A 62 -13.49 -8.55 -5.33
N GLY A 63 -14.12 -8.22 -4.20
CA GLY A 63 -14.02 -8.98 -2.95
C GLY A 63 -14.48 -10.43 -3.10
N ASP A 64 -15.50 -10.70 -3.91
CA ASP A 64 -15.93 -12.07 -4.24
C ASP A 64 -14.80 -12.87 -4.91
N TYR A 65 -14.06 -12.26 -5.84
CA TYR A 65 -12.89 -12.92 -6.44
C TYR A 65 -11.79 -13.18 -5.42
N ILE A 66 -11.48 -12.20 -4.57
CA ILE A 66 -10.47 -12.34 -3.50
C ILE A 66 -10.87 -13.46 -2.54
N ARG A 67 -12.14 -13.50 -2.13
CA ARG A 67 -12.70 -14.54 -1.27
C ARG A 67 -12.52 -15.94 -1.87
N LYS A 68 -12.90 -16.12 -3.13
CA LYS A 68 -12.86 -17.41 -3.81
C LYS A 68 -11.45 -17.88 -4.13
N ASP A 69 -10.61 -17.00 -4.63
CA ASP A 69 -9.28 -17.36 -5.15
C ASP A 69 -8.20 -17.32 -4.07
N PHE A 70 -8.14 -16.24 -3.26
CA PHE A 70 -7.13 -16.13 -2.22
C PHE A 70 -7.47 -16.95 -0.97
N PHE A 71 -8.63 -16.67 -0.37
CA PHE A 71 -9.06 -17.33 0.86
C PHE A 71 -9.66 -18.71 0.60
N GLY A 72 -10.24 -18.95 -0.57
CA GLY A 72 -10.81 -20.24 -0.97
C GLY A 72 -9.78 -21.36 -1.18
N ALA A 73 -8.49 -21.05 -1.16
CA ALA A 73 -7.43 -22.04 -1.25
C ALA A 73 -7.41 -23.04 -0.08
N ASP A 74 -7.94 -22.66 1.10
CA ASP A 74 -8.11 -23.55 2.27
C ASP A 74 -9.38 -23.17 3.04
N PRO A 75 -10.21 -24.12 3.48
CA PRO A 75 -11.43 -23.85 4.26
C PRO A 75 -11.16 -23.04 5.54
N ARG A 76 -10.00 -23.17 6.16
CA ARG A 76 -9.62 -22.42 7.36
C ARG A 76 -9.40 -20.95 7.06
N LEU A 77 -8.85 -20.62 5.87
CA LEU A 77 -8.73 -19.24 5.42
C LEU A 77 -10.10 -18.61 5.16
N LEU A 78 -11.04 -19.35 4.55
CA LEU A 78 -12.43 -18.89 4.41
C LEU A 78 -13.08 -18.61 5.76
N GLN A 79 -12.79 -19.43 6.77
CA GLN A 79 -13.31 -19.23 8.12
C GLN A 79 -12.79 -17.93 8.76
N LEU A 80 -11.55 -17.53 8.50
CA LEU A 80 -11.00 -16.25 8.98
C LEU A 80 -11.81 -15.05 8.49
N VAL A 81 -12.32 -15.12 7.26
CA VAL A 81 -13.04 -14.03 6.60
C VAL A 81 -14.54 -14.22 6.48
N LYS A 82 -15.12 -15.20 7.21
CA LYS A 82 -16.55 -15.50 7.10
C LYS A 82 -17.48 -14.32 7.41
N ASN A 83 -17.04 -13.42 8.28
CA ASN A 83 -17.78 -12.22 8.69
C ASN A 83 -17.36 -10.96 7.96
N TYR A 84 -16.45 -11.04 6.99
CA TYR A 84 -16.03 -9.91 6.16
C TYR A 84 -16.98 -9.78 4.98
N SER A 85 -17.40 -8.55 4.68
CA SER A 85 -18.07 -8.27 3.42
C SER A 85 -17.05 -8.24 2.27
N ASP A 86 -17.55 -8.28 1.02
CA ASP A 86 -16.67 -8.21 -0.14
C ASP A 86 -15.99 -6.84 -0.22
N GLU A 87 -16.67 -5.77 0.15
CA GLU A 87 -16.10 -4.41 0.24
C GLU A 87 -14.98 -4.31 1.30
N GLN A 88 -15.07 -5.08 2.38
CA GLN A 88 -14.00 -5.17 3.37
C GLN A 88 -12.78 -5.93 2.83
N LEU A 89 -12.99 -6.96 2.02
CA LEU A 89 -11.89 -7.68 1.37
C LEU A 89 -11.18 -6.82 0.30
N GLU A 90 -11.92 -5.98 -0.42
CA GLU A 90 -11.35 -5.01 -1.37
C GLU A 90 -10.47 -3.96 -0.69
N LYS A 91 -10.75 -3.64 0.57
CA LYS A 91 -9.97 -2.68 1.37
C LYS A 91 -8.68 -3.24 1.96
N LEU A 92 -8.39 -4.52 1.81
CA LEU A 92 -7.14 -5.15 2.26
C LEU A 92 -5.94 -4.61 1.45
N GLN A 93 -5.37 -3.51 1.89
CA GLN A 93 -4.40 -2.72 1.13
C GLN A 93 -2.94 -3.18 1.31
N ARG A 94 -2.08 -2.68 0.40
CA ARG A 94 -0.62 -2.77 0.50
C ARG A 94 -0.10 -1.82 1.56
N GLY A 95 0.89 -2.27 2.33
CA GLY A 95 1.51 -1.46 3.38
C GLY A 95 2.18 -0.18 2.88
N GLY A 96 2.73 -0.20 1.66
CA GLY A 96 3.35 0.98 1.06
C GLY A 96 2.37 2.11 0.74
N HIS A 97 1.05 1.86 0.82
CA HIS A 97 0.00 2.88 0.69
C HIS A 97 -0.70 3.19 2.02
N ASP A 98 -0.29 2.54 3.10
CA ASP A 98 -0.81 2.78 4.44
C ASP A 98 0.06 3.82 5.14
N PRO A 99 -0.45 5.04 5.39
CA PRO A 99 0.35 6.12 5.97
C PRO A 99 0.85 5.79 7.39
N VAL A 100 0.10 5.01 8.16
CA VAL A 100 0.50 4.60 9.52
C VAL A 100 1.67 3.64 9.46
N LYS A 101 1.61 2.62 8.61
CA LYS A 101 2.70 1.65 8.40
C LYS A 101 3.96 2.31 7.82
N VAL A 102 3.78 3.20 6.84
CA VAL A 102 4.90 3.96 6.25
C VAL A 102 5.54 4.87 7.28
N TYR A 103 4.76 5.64 8.05
CA TYR A 103 5.27 6.50 9.11
C TYR A 103 6.06 5.70 10.15
N ALA A 104 5.51 4.59 10.65
CA ALA A 104 6.17 3.73 11.63
C ALA A 104 7.51 3.17 11.10
N ALA A 105 7.56 2.80 9.81
CA ALA A 105 8.79 2.32 9.18
C ALA A 105 9.87 3.42 9.12
N TYR A 106 9.51 4.63 8.72
CA TYR A 106 10.43 5.78 8.72
C TYR A 106 10.90 6.14 10.12
N GLN A 107 10.00 6.14 11.11
CA GLN A 107 10.34 6.40 12.49
C GLN A 107 11.36 5.38 13.02
N ALA A 108 11.12 4.08 12.76
CA ALA A 108 12.04 3.01 13.13
C ALA A 108 13.41 3.14 12.41
N ALA A 109 13.40 3.56 11.14
CA ALA A 109 14.61 3.75 10.36
C ALA A 109 15.47 4.91 10.90
N VAL A 110 14.86 6.04 11.24
CA VAL A 110 15.57 7.23 11.77
C VAL A 110 16.14 6.98 13.17
N GLN A 111 15.49 6.13 13.97
CA GLN A 111 15.97 5.75 15.31
C GLN A 111 17.07 4.68 15.29
N HIS A 112 17.24 4.00 14.17
CA HIS A 112 18.25 2.94 14.07
C HIS A 112 19.67 3.52 13.98
N THR A 113 20.60 2.89 14.67
CA THR A 113 22.04 3.23 14.66
C THR A 113 22.87 2.00 14.36
N GLY A 114 24.08 2.19 13.86
CA GLY A 114 25.08 1.13 13.68
C GLY A 114 25.11 0.50 12.29
N SER A 115 24.06 0.63 11.48
CA SER A 115 24.06 0.18 10.10
C SER A 115 23.08 1.00 9.25
N PRO A 116 23.26 1.06 7.93
CA PRO A 116 22.27 1.71 7.05
C PRO A 116 20.94 0.93 7.05
N VAL A 117 19.84 1.65 6.79
CA VAL A 117 18.49 1.09 6.77
C VAL A 117 17.93 1.14 5.35
N VAL A 118 17.29 0.06 4.92
CA VAL A 118 16.46 0.01 3.73
C VAL A 118 15.01 -0.28 4.11
N ILE A 119 14.07 0.52 3.56
CA ILE A 119 12.64 0.27 3.67
C ILE A 119 12.16 -0.32 2.35
N LEU A 120 11.69 -1.56 2.38
CA LEU A 120 11.10 -2.24 1.23
C LEU A 120 9.57 -2.10 1.30
N ALA A 121 9.03 -1.12 0.60
CA ALA A 121 7.59 -0.83 0.59
C ALA A 121 6.91 -1.47 -0.63
N GLN A 122 5.87 -2.27 -0.39
CA GLN A 122 5.06 -2.84 -1.47
C GLN A 122 3.94 -1.88 -1.83
N THR A 123 3.93 -1.44 -3.10
CA THR A 123 2.97 -0.49 -3.65
C THR A 123 2.25 -1.06 -4.88
N ILE A 124 1.21 -0.38 -5.32
CA ILE A 124 0.49 -0.67 -6.56
C ILE A 124 0.85 0.42 -7.57
N LYS A 125 1.19 0.00 -8.78
CA LYS A 125 1.44 0.92 -9.88
C LYS A 125 0.18 1.72 -10.21
N GLY A 126 0.30 3.06 -10.30
CA GLY A 126 -0.83 3.94 -10.58
C GLY A 126 -1.81 4.07 -9.43
N TYR A 127 -1.38 3.85 -8.19
CA TYR A 127 -2.23 4.01 -7.01
C TYR A 127 -2.93 5.36 -6.98
N GLY A 128 -4.24 5.34 -6.76
CA GLY A 128 -5.08 6.53 -6.76
C GLY A 128 -5.67 6.90 -8.11
N MET A 129 -5.18 6.33 -9.22
CA MET A 129 -5.69 6.62 -10.57
C MET A 129 -7.00 5.90 -10.90
N GLY A 130 -7.54 5.09 -9.97
CA GLY A 130 -8.78 4.38 -10.16
C GLY A 130 -8.80 3.54 -11.45
N GLU A 131 -9.94 3.54 -12.15
CA GLU A 131 -10.11 2.77 -13.39
C GLU A 131 -9.17 3.22 -14.52
N ALA A 132 -8.69 4.47 -14.49
CA ALA A 132 -7.79 5.01 -15.50
C ALA A 132 -6.45 4.30 -15.58
N GLY A 133 -5.94 3.77 -14.47
CA GLY A 133 -4.59 3.21 -14.50
C GLY A 133 -4.16 2.37 -13.32
N GLU A 134 -4.96 2.27 -12.25
CA GLU A 134 -4.54 1.55 -11.04
C GLU A 134 -4.34 0.05 -11.34
N GLY A 135 -3.15 -0.46 -11.04
CA GLY A 135 -2.78 -1.85 -11.32
C GLY A 135 -2.61 -2.22 -12.79
N ARG A 136 -2.76 -1.29 -13.73
CA ARG A 136 -2.70 -1.53 -15.17
C ARG A 136 -1.37 -1.10 -15.78
N ASN A 137 -0.95 -1.78 -16.85
CA ASN A 137 0.28 -1.41 -17.58
C ASN A 137 0.17 -0.05 -18.29
N ILE A 138 -1.04 0.39 -18.61
CA ILE A 138 -1.30 1.68 -19.28
C ILE A 138 -0.89 2.89 -18.43
N SER A 139 -0.78 2.75 -17.12
CA SER A 139 -0.38 3.85 -16.22
C SER A 139 0.96 4.49 -16.57
N HIS A 140 1.86 3.80 -17.30
CA HIS A 140 3.09 4.40 -17.82
C HIS A 140 2.86 5.35 -19.01
N GLN A 141 1.75 5.19 -19.71
CA GLN A 141 1.42 5.98 -20.92
C GLN A 141 0.35 7.03 -20.61
N GLN A 142 -0.28 6.96 -19.44
CA GLN A 142 -1.28 7.93 -19.02
C GLN A 142 -0.63 9.29 -18.80
N LYS A 143 -0.91 10.24 -19.69
CA LYS A 143 -0.33 11.59 -19.65
C LYS A 143 -1.20 12.61 -18.92
N LYS A 144 -2.52 12.39 -18.93
CA LYS A 144 -3.51 13.28 -18.30
C LYS A 144 -4.66 12.44 -17.76
N LEU A 145 -5.20 12.84 -16.62
CA LEU A 145 -6.49 12.40 -16.10
C LEU A 145 -7.57 13.30 -16.70
N ASN A 146 -8.74 12.74 -16.99
CA ASN A 146 -9.90 13.53 -17.33
C ASN A 146 -10.50 14.19 -16.06
N GLU A 147 -11.47 15.08 -16.22
CA GLU A 147 -12.06 15.84 -15.11
C GLU A 147 -12.71 14.93 -14.06
N GLN A 148 -13.41 13.88 -14.49
CA GLN A 148 -14.03 12.91 -13.58
C GLN A 148 -12.99 12.16 -12.77
N GLU A 149 -11.92 11.71 -13.40
CA GLU A 149 -10.79 11.03 -12.75
C GLU A 149 -10.06 11.95 -11.74
N LEU A 150 -9.94 13.23 -12.06
CA LEU A 150 -9.39 14.23 -11.13
C LEU A 150 -10.29 14.46 -9.91
N LEU A 151 -11.62 14.51 -10.09
CA LEU A 151 -12.58 14.59 -9.02
C LEU A 151 -12.52 13.37 -8.09
N GLU A 152 -12.42 12.18 -8.65
CA GLU A 152 -12.28 10.93 -7.89
C GLU A 152 -10.96 10.90 -7.11
N PHE A 153 -9.85 11.27 -7.76
CA PHE A 153 -8.53 11.38 -7.12
C PHE A 153 -8.57 12.36 -5.94
N ARG A 154 -9.05 13.58 -6.18
CA ARG A 154 -9.21 14.61 -5.16
C ARG A 154 -10.04 14.13 -3.97
N SER A 155 -11.17 13.46 -4.24
CA SER A 155 -12.09 12.96 -3.21
C SER A 155 -11.46 11.80 -2.42
N ARG A 156 -10.78 10.89 -3.10
CA ARG A 156 -10.10 9.75 -2.48
C ARG A 156 -9.00 10.19 -1.50
N PHE A 157 -8.27 11.23 -1.84
CA PHE A 157 -7.18 11.75 -1.01
C PHE A 157 -7.57 12.93 -0.12
N GLY A 158 -8.85 13.31 -0.10
CA GLY A 158 -9.34 14.39 0.75
C GLY A 158 -8.69 15.76 0.46
N ILE A 159 -8.27 16.00 -0.80
CA ILE A 159 -7.60 17.25 -1.18
C ILE A 159 -8.65 18.38 -1.18
N PRO A 160 -8.48 19.47 -0.40
CA PRO A 160 -9.48 20.51 -0.22
C PRO A 160 -9.51 21.52 -1.37
N ILE A 161 -9.73 21.03 -2.60
CA ILE A 161 -9.90 21.85 -3.81
C ILE A 161 -11.37 21.78 -4.21
N PRO A 162 -12.04 22.92 -4.47
CA PRO A 162 -13.43 22.96 -4.93
C PRO A 162 -13.61 22.27 -6.29
N ASP A 163 -14.77 21.64 -6.52
CA ASP A 163 -15.06 20.91 -7.77
C ASP A 163 -14.81 21.76 -9.02
N ARG A 164 -15.20 23.04 -9.00
CA ARG A 164 -15.02 23.98 -10.13
C ARG A 164 -13.56 24.26 -10.50
N GLU A 165 -12.61 23.97 -9.62
CA GLU A 165 -11.17 24.25 -9.81
C GLU A 165 -10.36 22.98 -10.08
N VAL A 166 -10.97 21.79 -9.92
CA VAL A 166 -10.25 20.49 -10.03
C VAL A 166 -9.68 20.29 -11.42
N ALA A 167 -10.40 20.70 -12.49
CA ALA A 167 -9.96 20.52 -13.87
C ALA A 167 -8.63 21.24 -14.19
N GLU A 168 -8.33 22.32 -13.47
CA GLU A 168 -7.09 23.09 -13.61
C GLU A 168 -5.94 22.54 -12.77
N ALA A 169 -6.21 21.56 -11.91
CA ALA A 169 -5.24 20.93 -11.00
C ALA A 169 -4.34 21.94 -10.29
N PRO A 170 -4.90 22.93 -9.55
CA PRO A 170 -4.12 23.97 -8.89
C PRO A 170 -3.23 23.37 -7.79
N PHE A 171 -2.11 24.02 -7.52
CA PHE A 171 -1.28 23.65 -6.38
C PHE A 171 -2.00 23.94 -5.07
N TYR A 172 -2.12 22.93 -4.23
CA TYR A 172 -2.59 23.06 -2.86
C TYR A 172 -1.41 23.19 -1.89
N ARG A 173 -1.44 24.21 -1.07
CA ARG A 173 -0.51 24.39 0.06
C ARG A 173 -1.32 24.51 1.34
N PRO A 174 -1.06 23.67 2.37
CA PRO A 174 -1.70 23.81 3.67
C PRO A 174 -1.43 25.20 4.30
N ALA A 175 -2.34 25.65 5.15
CA ALA A 175 -2.17 26.91 5.88
C ALA A 175 -0.90 26.87 6.76
N GLU A 176 -0.24 28.02 6.93
CA GLU A 176 1.03 28.12 7.66
C GLU A 176 0.94 27.68 9.13
N ASP A 177 -0.25 27.77 9.72
CA ASP A 177 -0.58 27.36 11.09
C ASP A 177 -1.20 25.96 11.17
N SER A 178 -1.29 25.23 10.04
CA SER A 178 -1.78 23.85 10.03
C SER A 178 -0.80 22.88 10.71
N ASP A 179 -1.29 21.75 11.16
CA ASP A 179 -0.46 20.75 11.83
C ASP A 179 0.58 20.13 10.89
N GLU A 180 0.26 19.97 9.61
CA GLU A 180 1.18 19.51 8.57
C GLU A 180 2.37 20.46 8.42
N MET A 181 2.12 21.77 8.37
CA MET A 181 3.18 22.77 8.21
C MET A 181 4.02 22.91 9.48
N LYS A 182 3.41 22.85 10.67
CA LYS A 182 4.13 22.81 11.93
C LYS A 182 5.03 21.59 12.02
N TYR A 183 4.52 20.40 11.69
CA TYR A 183 5.30 19.17 11.69
C TYR A 183 6.47 19.23 10.70
N LEU A 184 6.22 19.70 9.47
CA LEU A 184 7.27 19.87 8.46
C LEU A 184 8.41 20.77 8.97
N ARG A 185 8.09 21.91 9.60
CA ARG A 185 9.09 22.82 10.15
C ARG A 185 9.87 22.19 11.30
N GLN A 186 9.17 21.55 12.25
CA GLN A 186 9.83 20.84 13.35
C GLN A 186 10.81 19.76 12.85
N CYS A 187 10.45 19.02 11.81
CA CYS A 187 11.35 18.06 11.19
C CYS A 187 12.56 18.75 10.56
N ARG A 188 12.33 19.87 9.86
CA ARG A 188 13.41 20.63 9.20
C ARG A 188 14.39 21.26 10.19
N GLU A 189 13.92 21.76 11.31
CA GLU A 189 14.74 22.38 12.35
C GLU A 189 15.69 21.40 13.06
N LYS A 190 15.40 20.08 12.98
CA LYS A 190 16.24 19.02 13.55
C LYS A 190 17.41 18.61 12.66
N LEU A 191 17.43 19.04 11.40
CA LEU A 191 18.48 18.77 10.41
C LEU A 191 19.54 19.86 10.40
#